data_f3a2fafd22a3a5019ce0c7732e68ace6
#
_entry.id   f3a2fafd22a3a5019ce0c7732e68ace6
#
_cell.length_a   1.000
_cell.length_b   1.000
_cell.length_c   1.000
_cell.angle_alpha   90.00
_cell.angle_beta   90.00
_cell.angle_gamma   90.00
#
_symmetry.space_group_name_H-M   'P 1'
#
loop_
_entity.id
_entity.type
_entity.pdbx_description
1 polymer ?
#
loop_
_entity_poly.entity_id
_entity_poly.type
_entity_poly.pdbx_seq_one_letter_code
_entity_poly.pdbx_strand_id
1 'polypeptide(L)'
;MRALQRNNIVDVFVWVDDSLPKQVKPGAPSVLSDSELLTMFIWDGLTEPHKTLRSLYGWIAREYTDCFPKLPTYQNFVAHCHRLLPTLSWLLQSTLSTAAPLRFADSTMLPVCRPVRADRHKVARGVAAFGKNWQGWHYGFKLHASIDHAGRFAALYFTPANEADVLQLKHLVNTTTTIVVADAGYTAQVTRRHIWRDFHCLVISPPRPRQIWTMAHWQHLLLQARPKIEAAFGKLKEQGYFVTSFPRSVRGYFVHYLRVLLGYQLANS
;
A
#
# COMPACT_ATOMS: atom_id res chain seq x y z
N MET A 1 13.63 14.40 4.02
CA MET A 1 13.00 14.79 2.71
C MET A 1 12.29 16.13 2.87
N ARG A 2 12.36 16.99 1.85
CA ARG A 2 11.60 18.26 1.81
C ARG A 2 10.10 17.95 1.78
N ALA A 3 9.28 18.81 2.39
CA ALA A 3 7.82 18.64 2.32
C ALA A 3 7.33 18.77 0.86
N LEU A 4 6.45 17.87 0.44
CA LEU A 4 5.86 17.89 -0.90
C LEU A 4 4.92 19.09 -1.03
N GLN A 5 5.18 19.99 -1.94
CA GLN A 5 4.23 21.01 -2.40
C GLN A 5 3.35 20.40 -3.50
N ARG A 6 2.03 20.58 -3.41
CA ARG A 6 1.04 19.90 -4.26
C ARG A 6 0.30 20.87 -5.19
N ASN A 7 0.87 22.04 -5.44
CA ASN A 7 0.19 23.10 -6.17
C ASN A 7 0.07 22.78 -7.68
N ASN A 8 1.09 22.11 -8.22
CA ASN A 8 1.13 21.72 -9.63
C ASN A 8 2.03 20.49 -9.84
N ILE A 9 1.99 19.92 -11.06
CA ILE A 9 2.75 18.72 -11.43
C ILE A 9 4.28 18.96 -11.41
N VAL A 10 4.74 20.20 -11.63
CA VAL A 10 6.17 20.54 -11.61
C VAL A 10 6.72 20.49 -10.19
N ASP A 11 5.95 20.93 -9.17
CA ASP A 11 6.36 20.82 -7.77
C ASP A 11 6.53 19.34 -7.38
N VAL A 12 5.63 18.47 -7.85
CA VAL A 12 5.75 17.02 -7.65
C VAL A 12 7.00 16.46 -8.33
N PHE A 13 7.29 16.91 -9.57
CA PHE A 13 8.49 16.49 -10.29
C PHE A 13 9.77 16.87 -9.55
N VAL A 14 9.89 18.12 -9.11
CA VAL A 14 11.05 18.59 -8.35
C VAL A 14 11.24 17.78 -7.07
N TRP A 15 10.15 17.54 -6.33
CA TRP A 15 10.20 16.71 -5.11
C TRP A 15 10.66 15.28 -5.39
N VAL A 16 10.20 14.66 -6.47
CA VAL A 16 10.60 13.31 -6.88
C VAL A 16 12.07 13.30 -7.29
N ASP A 17 12.50 14.23 -8.13
CA ASP A 17 13.86 14.27 -8.65
C ASP A 17 14.89 14.51 -7.55
N ASP A 18 14.58 15.38 -6.58
CA ASP A 18 15.39 15.63 -5.38
C ASP A 18 15.43 14.41 -4.43
N SER A 19 14.37 13.60 -4.42
CA SER A 19 14.26 12.42 -3.55
C SER A 19 15.00 11.21 -4.10
N LEU A 20 15.16 11.11 -5.42
CA LEU A 20 15.79 9.95 -6.05
C LEU A 20 17.33 10.03 -6.00
N PRO A 21 18.01 8.89 -5.79
CA PRO A 21 19.45 8.85 -5.90
C PRO A 21 19.87 9.14 -7.35
N LYS A 22 20.75 10.12 -7.53
CA LYS A 22 21.28 10.48 -8.84
C LYS A 22 22.23 9.40 -9.34
N GLN A 23 21.70 8.46 -10.13
CA GLN A 23 22.49 7.40 -10.75
C GLN A 23 22.70 7.70 -12.23
N VAL A 24 23.95 7.71 -12.65
CA VAL A 24 24.30 7.71 -14.08
C VAL A 24 24.07 6.29 -14.60
N LYS A 25 23.03 6.09 -15.39
CA LYS A 25 22.76 4.80 -16.05
C LYS A 25 23.57 4.69 -17.33
N PRO A 26 24.28 3.60 -17.57
CA PRO A 26 24.96 3.40 -18.84
C PRO A 26 23.92 3.23 -19.98
N GLY A 27 24.24 3.74 -21.16
CA GLY A 27 23.41 3.61 -22.37
C GLY A 27 22.73 4.92 -22.79
N ALA A 28 21.94 4.87 -23.85
CA ALA A 28 21.17 6.01 -24.34
C ALA A 28 20.11 6.44 -23.30
N PRO A 29 19.89 7.76 -23.14
CA PRO A 29 18.87 8.26 -22.23
C PRO A 29 17.47 7.74 -22.62
N SER A 30 16.69 7.38 -21.63
CA SER A 30 15.29 6.98 -21.83
C SER A 30 14.47 8.19 -22.29
N VAL A 31 13.51 7.97 -23.18
CA VAL A 31 12.55 9.01 -23.63
C VAL A 31 11.77 9.60 -22.44
N LEU A 32 11.51 8.78 -21.42
CA LEU A 32 10.86 9.15 -20.18
C LEU A 32 11.81 8.81 -19.03
N SER A 33 12.15 9.75 -18.17
CA SER A 33 12.98 9.51 -17.00
C SER A 33 12.21 8.77 -15.89
N ASP A 34 12.94 8.22 -14.91
CA ASP A 34 12.34 7.61 -13.74
C ASP A 34 11.56 8.65 -12.88
N SER A 35 12.12 9.87 -12.79
CA SER A 35 11.47 10.99 -12.08
C SER A 35 10.17 11.41 -12.73
N GLU A 36 10.12 11.51 -14.06
CA GLU A 36 8.89 11.82 -14.80
C GLU A 36 7.83 10.74 -14.60
N LEU A 37 8.20 9.46 -14.70
CA LEU A 37 7.24 8.36 -14.52
C LEU A 37 6.67 8.31 -13.10
N LEU A 38 7.50 8.51 -12.07
CA LEU A 38 7.04 8.58 -10.68
C LEU A 38 6.16 9.81 -10.44
N THR A 39 6.48 10.94 -11.08
CA THR A 39 5.65 12.13 -11.04
C THR A 39 4.25 11.86 -11.60
N MET A 40 4.13 11.15 -12.72
CA MET A 40 2.84 10.75 -13.28
C MET A 40 2.04 9.89 -12.28
N PHE A 41 2.69 8.94 -11.59
CA PHE A 41 2.02 8.09 -10.60
C PHE A 41 1.53 8.86 -9.38
N ILE A 42 2.34 9.79 -8.88
CA ILE A 42 2.00 10.60 -7.72
C ILE A 42 0.90 11.59 -8.08
N TRP A 43 1.03 12.27 -9.23
CA TRP A 43 0.06 13.24 -9.70
C TRP A 43 -1.32 12.60 -9.95
N ASP A 44 -1.34 11.42 -10.57
CA ASP A 44 -2.54 10.59 -10.70
C ASP A 44 -3.21 10.33 -9.33
N GLY A 45 -2.44 9.90 -8.34
CA GLY A 45 -2.95 9.61 -7.00
C GLY A 45 -3.41 10.83 -6.20
N LEU A 46 -2.86 12.03 -6.49
CA LEU A 46 -3.22 13.27 -5.81
C LEU A 46 -4.42 14.00 -6.44
N THR A 47 -4.69 13.76 -7.71
CA THR A 47 -5.72 14.47 -8.48
C THR A 47 -6.89 13.57 -8.88
N GLU A 48 -6.69 12.72 -9.86
CA GLU A 48 -7.74 11.86 -10.45
C GLU A 48 -7.20 10.43 -10.65
N PRO A 49 -7.32 9.54 -9.66
CA PRO A 49 -6.79 8.18 -9.74
C PRO A 49 -7.39 7.37 -10.90
N HIS A 50 -6.53 6.78 -11.73
CA HIS A 50 -6.94 5.97 -12.87
C HIS A 50 -6.88 4.46 -12.56
N LYS A 51 -7.89 3.71 -13.04
CA LYS A 51 -8.00 2.25 -12.83
C LYS A 51 -6.85 1.46 -13.43
N THR A 52 -6.31 1.93 -14.56
CA THR A 52 -5.34 1.17 -15.36
C THR A 52 -4.17 2.05 -15.79
N LEU A 53 -3.02 1.42 -16.05
CA LEU A 53 -1.90 2.13 -16.69
C LEU A 53 -2.26 2.70 -18.07
N ARG A 54 -3.23 2.07 -18.78
CA ARG A 54 -3.66 2.56 -20.09
C ARG A 54 -4.47 3.84 -19.97
N SER A 55 -5.37 3.94 -18.99
CA SER A 55 -6.15 5.16 -18.76
C SER A 55 -5.24 6.30 -18.28
N LEU A 56 -4.31 6.01 -17.36
CA LEU A 56 -3.29 6.96 -16.92
C LEU A 56 -2.44 7.48 -18.10
N TYR A 57 -1.89 6.57 -18.92
CA TYR A 57 -1.11 6.94 -20.10
C TYR A 57 -1.89 7.83 -21.07
N GLY A 58 -3.14 7.47 -21.34
CA GLY A 58 -4.02 8.26 -22.23
C GLY A 58 -4.38 9.63 -21.66
N TRP A 59 -4.56 9.74 -20.35
CA TRP A 59 -4.80 11.00 -19.67
C TRP A 59 -3.59 11.93 -19.76
N ILE A 60 -2.40 11.45 -19.42
CA ILE A 60 -1.15 12.21 -19.53
C ILE A 60 -0.91 12.67 -21.00
N ALA A 61 -1.15 11.79 -21.96
CA ALA A 61 -0.98 12.10 -23.38
C ALA A 61 -1.95 13.18 -23.92
N ARG A 62 -3.07 13.41 -23.25
CA ARG A 62 -4.04 14.45 -23.64
C ARG A 62 -3.87 15.75 -22.89
N GLU A 63 -3.71 15.66 -21.55
CA GLU A 63 -3.83 16.82 -20.67
C GLU A 63 -2.47 17.42 -20.29
N TYR A 64 -1.37 16.68 -20.49
CA TYR A 64 -0.02 17.08 -20.02
C TYR A 64 1.04 17.01 -21.12
N THR A 65 0.65 17.27 -22.37
CA THR A 65 1.58 17.31 -23.54
C THR A 65 2.70 18.31 -23.36
N ASP A 66 2.43 19.45 -22.73
CA ASP A 66 3.43 20.50 -22.50
C ASP A 66 4.49 20.07 -21.47
N CYS A 67 4.08 19.27 -20.46
CA CYS A 67 4.97 18.73 -19.44
C CYS A 67 5.72 17.48 -19.93
N PHE A 68 5.09 16.68 -20.80
CA PHE A 68 5.64 15.43 -21.34
C PHE A 68 5.53 15.40 -22.87
N PRO A 69 6.33 16.21 -23.60
CA PRO A 69 6.21 16.38 -25.04
C PRO A 69 6.57 15.12 -25.84
N LYS A 70 7.28 14.19 -25.22
CA LYS A 70 7.66 12.90 -25.83
C LYS A 70 7.32 11.76 -24.88
N LEU A 71 6.27 11.02 -25.21
CA LEU A 71 5.95 9.78 -24.53
C LEU A 71 6.46 8.58 -25.34
N PRO A 72 7.00 7.54 -24.68
CA PRO A 72 7.34 6.28 -25.35
C PRO A 72 6.05 5.56 -25.82
N THR A 73 6.18 4.56 -26.67
CA THR A 73 5.03 3.69 -26.98
C THR A 73 4.44 3.09 -25.69
N TYR A 74 3.15 2.75 -25.68
CA TYR A 74 2.49 2.20 -24.50
C TYR A 74 3.18 0.92 -23.97
N GLN A 75 3.70 0.06 -24.88
CA GLN A 75 4.45 -1.12 -24.50
C GLN A 75 5.73 -0.76 -23.72
N ASN A 76 6.51 0.20 -24.22
CA ASN A 76 7.71 0.68 -23.57
C ASN A 76 7.40 1.39 -22.25
N PHE A 77 6.29 2.16 -22.18
CA PHE A 77 5.80 2.75 -20.94
C PHE A 77 5.52 1.66 -19.88
N VAL A 78 4.79 0.60 -20.22
CA VAL A 78 4.50 -0.53 -19.30
C VAL A 78 5.79 -1.24 -18.88
N ALA A 79 6.72 -1.47 -19.82
CA ALA A 79 8.02 -2.08 -19.51
C ALA A 79 8.81 -1.21 -18.52
N HIS A 80 8.78 0.11 -18.69
CA HIS A 80 9.40 1.06 -17.77
C HIS A 80 8.73 1.02 -16.39
N CYS A 81 7.39 1.02 -16.31
CA CYS A 81 6.67 0.85 -15.05
C CYS A 81 7.11 -0.41 -14.29
N HIS A 82 7.28 -1.54 -15.00
CA HIS A 82 7.72 -2.78 -14.37
C HIS A 82 9.18 -2.73 -13.89
N ARG A 83 10.06 -2.05 -14.61
CA ARG A 83 11.47 -1.85 -14.23
C ARG A 83 11.57 -0.96 -13.00
N LEU A 84 10.69 0.02 -12.88
CA LEU A 84 10.69 1.01 -11.81
C LEU A 84 10.13 0.47 -10.47
N LEU A 85 9.59 -0.75 -10.44
CA LEU A 85 8.96 -1.32 -9.25
C LEU A 85 9.84 -1.26 -7.97
N PRO A 86 11.16 -1.56 -8.00
CA PRO A 86 12.01 -1.42 -6.81
C PRO A 86 12.12 0.04 -6.32
N THR A 87 12.28 0.98 -7.24
CA THR A 87 12.37 2.42 -6.93
C THR A 87 11.05 2.95 -6.35
N LEU A 88 9.92 2.53 -6.93
CA LEU A 88 8.57 2.85 -6.42
C LEU A 88 8.37 2.28 -5.00
N SER A 89 8.82 1.05 -4.75
CA SER A 89 8.77 0.42 -3.42
C SER A 89 9.63 1.20 -2.41
N TRP A 90 10.86 1.55 -2.79
CA TRP A 90 11.76 2.34 -1.95
C TRP A 90 11.18 3.72 -1.63
N LEU A 91 10.64 4.43 -2.64
CA LEU A 91 10.04 5.75 -2.44
C LEU A 91 8.82 5.67 -1.50
N LEU A 92 7.94 4.67 -1.69
CA LEU A 92 6.83 4.46 -0.77
C LEU A 92 7.31 4.20 0.66
N GLN A 93 8.31 3.32 0.85
CA GLN A 93 8.86 3.02 2.17
C GLN A 93 9.46 4.26 2.85
N SER A 94 10.13 5.14 2.10
CA SER A 94 10.72 6.39 2.63
C SER A 94 9.68 7.40 3.11
N THR A 95 8.42 7.28 2.67
CA THR A 95 7.30 8.14 3.09
C THR A 95 6.51 7.60 4.28
N LEU A 96 6.76 6.35 4.70
CA LEU A 96 6.01 5.74 5.81
C LEU A 96 6.30 6.42 7.16
N SER A 97 5.27 6.50 8.00
CA SER A 97 5.33 7.06 9.36
C SER A 97 5.95 6.05 10.34
N THR A 98 7.19 5.62 10.07
CA THR A 98 7.85 4.51 10.79
C THR A 98 8.16 4.82 12.26
N ALA A 99 8.24 6.10 12.65
CA ALA A 99 8.50 6.54 14.03
C ALA A 99 7.23 6.62 14.90
N ALA A 100 6.04 6.27 14.37
CA ALA A 100 4.78 6.35 15.11
C ALA A 100 4.76 5.38 16.31
N PRO A 101 4.61 5.89 17.57
CA PRO A 101 4.58 5.02 18.75
C PRO A 101 3.23 4.32 18.95
N LEU A 102 2.15 4.90 18.46
CA LEU A 102 0.80 4.32 18.45
C LEU A 102 0.42 3.97 17.01
N ARG A 103 0.05 2.72 16.78
CA ARG A 103 -0.37 2.23 15.47
C ARG A 103 -1.70 1.48 15.55
N PHE A 104 -2.48 1.58 14.48
CA PHE A 104 -3.68 0.76 14.25
C PHE A 104 -3.36 -0.22 13.14
N ALA A 105 -3.51 -1.52 13.41
CA ALA A 105 -3.16 -2.59 12.50
C ALA A 105 -4.39 -3.37 12.05
N ASP A 106 -4.45 -3.70 10.77
CA ASP A 106 -5.49 -4.52 10.16
C ASP A 106 -5.01 -5.10 8.83
N SER A 107 -5.84 -5.96 8.21
CA SER A 107 -5.57 -6.51 6.89
C SER A 107 -6.75 -6.32 5.93
N THR A 108 -6.46 -6.31 4.64
CA THR A 108 -7.52 -6.25 3.63
C THR A 108 -7.23 -7.18 2.47
N MET A 109 -8.28 -7.87 1.97
CA MET A 109 -8.19 -8.76 0.82
C MET A 109 -8.05 -7.96 -0.48
N LEU A 110 -7.18 -8.46 -1.36
CA LEU A 110 -6.91 -7.93 -2.69
C LEU A 110 -7.20 -9.03 -3.74
N PRO A 111 -8.47 -9.29 -4.05
CA PRO A 111 -8.82 -10.29 -5.05
C PRO A 111 -8.28 -9.90 -6.43
N VAL A 112 -7.68 -10.85 -7.13
CA VAL A 112 -7.18 -10.69 -8.51
C VAL A 112 -8.20 -11.15 -9.55
N CYS A 113 -9.16 -11.99 -9.16
CA CYS A 113 -10.30 -12.41 -9.97
C CYS A 113 -11.43 -12.90 -9.06
N ARG A 114 -12.61 -13.16 -9.67
CA ARG A 114 -13.70 -13.85 -8.97
C ARG A 114 -13.28 -15.29 -8.63
N PRO A 115 -13.66 -15.86 -7.47
CA PRO A 115 -13.25 -17.21 -7.05
C PRO A 115 -13.51 -18.30 -8.09
N VAL A 116 -14.65 -18.26 -8.79
CA VAL A 116 -15.01 -19.20 -9.87
C VAL A 116 -14.07 -19.16 -11.09
N ARG A 117 -13.21 -18.17 -11.18
CA ARG A 117 -12.22 -18.01 -12.27
C ARG A 117 -10.80 -18.35 -11.83
N ALA A 118 -10.58 -18.69 -10.56
CA ALA A 118 -9.25 -18.89 -10.00
C ALA A 118 -8.44 -19.95 -10.73
N ASP A 119 -9.06 -21.10 -11.05
CA ASP A 119 -8.41 -22.22 -11.75
C ASP A 119 -7.91 -21.84 -13.16
N ARG A 120 -8.61 -20.88 -13.81
CA ARG A 120 -8.26 -20.37 -15.14
C ARG A 120 -7.35 -19.14 -15.08
N HIS A 121 -7.10 -18.57 -13.90
CA HIS A 121 -6.30 -17.37 -13.71
C HIS A 121 -4.81 -17.67 -13.77
N LYS A 122 -4.19 -17.48 -14.93
CA LYS A 122 -2.77 -17.83 -15.17
C LYS A 122 -1.78 -16.82 -14.56
N VAL A 123 -2.16 -15.52 -14.47
CA VAL A 123 -1.24 -14.42 -14.16
C VAL A 123 -0.65 -14.52 -12.76
N ALA A 124 -1.48 -14.80 -11.74
CA ALA A 124 -1.05 -14.87 -10.35
C ALA A 124 -0.94 -16.33 -9.82
N ARG A 125 -0.93 -17.32 -10.73
CA ARG A 125 -0.79 -18.74 -10.34
C ARG A 125 0.53 -18.94 -9.60
N GLY A 126 0.48 -19.65 -8.46
CA GLY A 126 1.66 -19.96 -7.65
C GLY A 126 2.08 -18.85 -6.67
N VAL A 127 1.51 -17.65 -6.78
CA VAL A 127 1.78 -16.52 -5.84
C VAL A 127 0.53 -15.99 -5.15
N ALA A 128 -0.65 -16.14 -5.76
CA ALA A 128 -1.93 -15.87 -5.12
C ALA A 128 -2.51 -17.15 -4.51
N ALA A 129 -3.35 -17.00 -3.49
CA ALA A 129 -4.03 -18.10 -2.81
C ALA A 129 -5.49 -17.77 -2.53
N PHE A 130 -6.26 -18.80 -2.18
CA PHE A 130 -7.61 -18.62 -1.64
C PHE A 130 -7.53 -18.20 -0.18
N GLY A 131 -8.19 -17.11 0.17
CA GLY A 131 -8.44 -16.67 1.54
C GLY A 131 -9.93 -16.51 1.79
N LYS A 132 -10.33 -16.57 3.05
CA LYS A 132 -11.73 -16.40 3.48
C LYS A 132 -11.83 -15.27 4.50
N ASN A 133 -12.83 -14.41 4.34
CA ASN A 133 -13.25 -13.44 5.34
C ASN A 133 -14.77 -13.52 5.55
N TRP A 134 -15.37 -12.56 6.27
CA TRP A 134 -16.81 -12.50 6.48
C TRP A 134 -17.64 -12.35 5.20
N GLN A 135 -17.05 -11.77 4.13
CA GLN A 135 -17.69 -11.63 2.80
C GLN A 135 -17.63 -12.92 1.95
N GLY A 136 -16.88 -13.93 2.39
CA GLY A 136 -16.72 -15.20 1.68
C GLY A 136 -15.30 -15.47 1.18
N TRP A 137 -15.20 -16.29 0.13
CA TRP A 137 -13.93 -16.68 -0.47
C TRP A 137 -13.40 -15.64 -1.44
N HIS A 138 -12.09 -15.40 -1.39
CA HIS A 138 -11.33 -14.53 -2.31
C HIS A 138 -10.10 -15.27 -2.82
N TYR A 139 -9.77 -15.07 -4.11
CA TYR A 139 -8.51 -15.55 -4.67
C TYR A 139 -7.62 -14.35 -5.01
N GLY A 140 -6.46 -14.27 -4.39
CA GLY A 140 -5.57 -13.13 -4.58
C GLY A 140 -4.50 -12.98 -3.51
N PHE A 141 -4.25 -11.72 -3.15
CA PHE A 141 -3.32 -11.30 -2.12
C PHE A 141 -4.06 -10.73 -0.91
N LYS A 142 -3.31 -10.48 0.15
CA LYS A 142 -3.74 -9.74 1.33
C LYS A 142 -2.71 -8.65 1.61
N LEU A 143 -3.17 -7.44 1.86
CA LEU A 143 -2.35 -6.38 2.41
C LEU A 143 -2.56 -6.34 3.92
N HIS A 144 -1.51 -6.49 4.68
CA HIS A 144 -1.42 -6.19 6.09
C HIS A 144 -0.83 -4.79 6.22
N ALA A 145 -1.44 -3.93 7.01
CA ALA A 145 -0.98 -2.56 7.18
C ALA A 145 -1.10 -2.11 8.63
N SER A 146 -0.26 -1.16 9.01
CA SER A 146 -0.49 -0.32 10.18
C SER A 146 -0.46 1.14 9.79
N ILE A 147 -1.30 1.94 10.45
CA ILE A 147 -1.37 3.39 10.30
C ILE A 147 -1.08 4.08 11.62
N ASP A 148 -0.64 5.33 11.55
CA ASP A 148 -0.52 6.22 12.70
C ASP A 148 -1.88 6.87 13.06
N HIS A 149 -1.90 7.72 14.08
CA HIS A 149 -3.10 8.43 14.52
C HIS A 149 -3.65 9.42 13.48
N ALA A 150 -2.82 9.88 12.53
CA ALA A 150 -3.21 10.77 11.43
C ALA A 150 -3.74 10.01 10.20
N GLY A 151 -3.70 8.67 10.20
CA GLY A 151 -4.14 7.83 9.09
C GLY A 151 -3.08 7.57 8.03
N ARG A 152 -1.81 7.94 8.27
CA ARG A 152 -0.68 7.65 7.38
C ARG A 152 -0.17 6.24 7.62
N PHE A 153 0.18 5.53 6.57
CA PHE A 153 0.77 4.21 6.71
C PHE A 153 2.12 4.28 7.44
N ALA A 154 2.29 3.39 8.41
CA ALA A 154 3.51 3.20 9.19
C ALA A 154 4.25 1.92 8.81
N ALA A 155 3.53 0.88 8.39
CA ALA A 155 4.08 -0.34 7.83
C ALA A 155 3.09 -0.97 6.84
N LEU A 156 3.63 -1.65 5.82
CA LEU A 156 2.89 -2.34 4.76
C LEU A 156 3.54 -3.70 4.50
N TYR A 157 2.74 -4.76 4.43
CA TYR A 157 3.23 -6.10 4.15
C TYR A 157 2.22 -6.89 3.31
N PHE A 158 2.68 -7.48 2.19
CA PHE A 158 1.84 -8.27 1.29
C PHE A 158 2.07 -9.76 1.49
N THR A 159 0.98 -10.52 1.48
CA THR A 159 1.01 -11.98 1.52
C THR A 159 0.02 -12.58 0.52
N PRO A 160 0.13 -13.89 0.19
CA PRO A 160 -1.00 -14.63 -0.37
C PRO A 160 -2.22 -14.54 0.58
N ALA A 161 -3.43 -14.64 0.01
CA ALA A 161 -4.67 -14.37 0.78
C ALA A 161 -4.97 -15.37 1.92
N ASN A 162 -4.33 -16.54 1.92
CA ASN A 162 -4.49 -17.59 2.95
C ASN A 162 -3.69 -17.35 4.23
N GLU A 163 -2.75 -16.42 4.23
CA GLU A 163 -1.91 -16.17 5.40
C GLU A 163 -2.71 -15.61 6.59
N ALA A 164 -2.41 -16.10 7.78
CA ALA A 164 -3.09 -15.67 9.01
C ALA A 164 -2.59 -14.28 9.46
N ASP A 165 -3.51 -13.36 9.73
CA ASP A 165 -3.21 -11.97 10.08
C ASP A 165 -2.35 -11.85 11.32
N VAL A 166 -2.64 -12.65 12.35
CA VAL A 166 -1.92 -12.66 13.63
C VAL A 166 -0.42 -12.96 13.48
N LEU A 167 -0.02 -13.76 12.50
CA LEU A 167 1.38 -14.10 12.26
C LEU A 167 2.15 -12.96 11.59
N GLN A 168 1.42 -12.04 10.94
CA GLN A 168 2.01 -10.94 10.19
C GLN A 168 2.19 -9.67 11.05
N LEU A 169 1.68 -9.66 12.28
CA LEU A 169 1.76 -8.49 13.17
C LEU A 169 3.21 -8.02 13.42
N LYS A 170 4.17 -8.94 13.45
CA LYS A 170 5.60 -8.64 13.58
C LYS A 170 6.16 -7.73 12.46
N HIS A 171 5.53 -7.73 11.28
CA HIS A 171 5.92 -6.88 10.16
C HIS A 171 5.26 -5.49 10.20
N LEU A 172 4.29 -5.29 11.11
CA LEU A 172 3.51 -4.06 11.23
C LEU A 172 3.97 -3.16 12.39
N VAL A 173 4.90 -3.65 13.20
CA VAL A 173 5.50 -2.95 14.34
C VAL A 173 7.02 -2.89 14.21
N ASN A 174 7.65 -2.00 14.94
CA ASN A 174 9.10 -1.90 15.06
C ASN A 174 9.47 -1.42 16.46
N THR A 175 10.74 -1.19 16.74
CA THR A 175 11.27 -0.78 18.05
C THR A 175 10.76 0.60 18.52
N THR A 176 10.23 1.44 17.63
CA THR A 176 9.60 2.72 18.00
C THR A 176 8.12 2.59 18.36
N THR A 177 7.50 1.43 18.06
CA THR A 177 6.08 1.19 18.32
C THR A 177 5.86 0.78 19.77
N THR A 178 5.24 1.65 20.57
CA THR A 178 4.90 1.37 21.97
C THR A 178 3.58 0.61 22.11
N ILE A 179 2.58 0.97 21.29
CA ILE A 179 1.24 0.37 21.31
C ILE A 179 0.78 0.08 19.88
N VAL A 180 0.26 -1.12 19.67
CA VAL A 180 -0.47 -1.47 18.45
C VAL A 180 -1.89 -1.92 18.80
N VAL A 181 -2.88 -1.31 18.15
CA VAL A 181 -4.30 -1.61 18.29
C VAL A 181 -4.76 -2.41 17.07
N ALA A 182 -5.35 -3.58 17.30
CA ALA A 182 -5.76 -4.50 16.24
C ALA A 182 -7.15 -5.10 16.53
N ASP A 183 -7.69 -5.88 15.60
CA ASP A 183 -8.96 -6.57 15.78
C ASP A 183 -8.86 -7.81 16.67
N ALA A 184 -10.00 -8.49 16.90
CA ALA A 184 -10.05 -9.73 17.70
C ALA A 184 -9.29 -10.91 17.05
N GLY A 185 -8.94 -10.84 15.78
CA GLY A 185 -8.11 -11.82 15.08
C GLY A 185 -6.68 -11.88 15.64
N TYR A 186 -6.20 -10.78 16.22
CA TYR A 186 -4.84 -10.63 16.75
C TYR A 186 -4.70 -10.99 18.24
N THR A 187 -5.64 -11.73 18.82
CA THR A 187 -5.69 -12.06 20.28
C THR A 187 -4.75 -13.19 20.71
N ALA A 188 -4.02 -13.87 19.82
CA ALA A 188 -3.17 -14.99 20.18
C ALA A 188 -2.09 -14.59 21.20
N GLN A 189 -2.11 -15.19 22.38
CA GLN A 189 -1.19 -14.86 23.48
C GLN A 189 0.27 -15.09 23.10
N VAL A 190 0.57 -16.14 22.33
CA VAL A 190 1.94 -16.42 21.85
C VAL A 190 2.48 -15.25 21.02
N THR A 191 1.70 -14.76 20.07
CA THR A 191 2.09 -13.60 19.25
C THR A 191 2.30 -12.36 20.10
N ARG A 192 1.38 -12.07 21.04
CA ARG A 192 1.52 -10.93 21.97
C ARG A 192 2.83 -10.98 22.79
N ARG A 193 3.18 -12.18 23.30
CA ARG A 193 4.44 -12.37 24.05
C ARG A 193 5.66 -12.14 23.17
N HIS A 194 5.64 -12.63 21.90
CA HIS A 194 6.74 -12.39 20.97
C HIS A 194 6.86 -10.91 20.62
N ILE A 195 5.76 -10.22 20.32
CA ILE A 195 5.76 -8.78 20.03
C ILE A 195 6.28 -7.98 21.23
N TRP A 196 5.87 -8.33 22.45
CA TRP A 196 6.40 -7.68 23.65
C TRP A 196 7.91 -7.94 23.84
N ARG A 197 8.33 -9.19 23.70
CA ARG A 197 9.75 -9.57 23.87
C ARG A 197 10.66 -8.89 22.85
N ASP A 198 10.23 -8.85 21.57
CA ASP A 198 11.09 -8.44 20.46
C ASP A 198 11.05 -6.94 20.20
N PHE A 199 9.93 -6.27 20.53
CA PHE A 199 9.72 -4.85 20.21
C PHE A 199 9.32 -3.99 21.41
N HIS A 200 9.08 -4.57 22.59
CA HIS A 200 8.50 -3.90 23.77
C HIS A 200 7.16 -3.20 23.47
N CYS A 201 6.39 -3.74 22.53
CA CYS A 201 5.15 -3.19 22.04
C CYS A 201 3.94 -3.89 22.68
N LEU A 202 3.02 -3.10 23.26
CA LEU A 202 1.77 -3.60 23.82
C LEU A 202 0.74 -3.80 22.71
N VAL A 203 0.23 -5.02 22.58
CA VAL A 203 -0.86 -5.33 21.63
C VAL A 203 -2.21 -5.19 22.33
N ILE A 204 -3.06 -4.28 21.86
CA ILE A 204 -4.43 -4.08 22.32
C ILE A 204 -5.39 -4.62 21.25
N SER A 205 -6.23 -5.59 21.62
CA SER A 205 -7.30 -6.10 20.77
C SER A 205 -8.50 -6.51 21.63
N PRO A 206 -9.73 -6.42 21.11
CA PRO A 206 -10.91 -6.85 21.86
C PRO A 206 -10.86 -8.35 22.13
N PRO A 207 -11.49 -8.84 23.20
CA PRO A 207 -11.62 -10.27 23.45
C PRO A 207 -12.40 -10.95 22.33
N ARG A 208 -12.08 -12.21 22.04
CA ARG A 208 -12.90 -13.04 21.16
C ARG A 208 -14.23 -13.38 21.87
N PRO A 209 -15.29 -13.71 21.13
CA PRO A 209 -16.51 -14.26 21.74
C PRO A 209 -16.16 -15.38 22.72
N ARG A 210 -16.74 -15.38 23.91
CA ARG A 210 -16.47 -16.31 25.03
C ARG A 210 -15.14 -16.11 25.78
N GLN A 211 -14.32 -15.12 25.42
CA GLN A 211 -13.19 -14.70 26.24
C GLN A 211 -13.62 -13.50 27.09
N ILE A 212 -13.42 -13.62 28.39
CA ILE A 212 -13.72 -12.55 29.34
C ILE A 212 -12.39 -12.07 29.93
N TRP A 213 -12.00 -10.83 29.63
CA TRP A 213 -10.97 -10.12 30.38
C TRP A 213 -11.36 -8.66 30.56
N THR A 214 -10.95 -8.11 31.68
CA THR A 214 -11.19 -6.72 31.98
C THR A 214 -10.21 -5.85 31.20
N MET A 215 -10.72 -4.87 30.50
CA MET A 215 -9.93 -3.85 29.80
C MET A 215 -10.03 -2.52 30.55
N ALA A 216 -8.92 -1.81 30.67
CA ALA A 216 -8.92 -0.47 31.22
C ALA A 216 -9.65 0.51 30.29
N HIS A 217 -10.22 1.58 30.84
CA HIS A 217 -10.98 2.57 30.06
C HIS A 217 -10.18 3.14 28.87
N TRP A 218 -8.90 3.47 29.08
CA TRP A 218 -8.03 4.00 28.01
C TRP A 218 -7.83 3.01 26.84
N GLN A 219 -7.85 1.70 27.11
CA GLN A 219 -7.78 0.67 26.07
C GLN A 219 -9.05 0.66 25.21
N HIS A 220 -10.22 0.84 25.83
CA HIS A 220 -11.48 1.01 25.10
C HIS A 220 -11.47 2.24 24.21
N LEU A 221 -10.95 3.39 24.69
CA LEU A 221 -10.80 4.60 23.89
C LEU A 221 -9.92 4.37 22.65
N LEU A 222 -8.81 3.65 22.79
CA LEU A 222 -7.95 3.30 21.66
C LEU A 222 -8.64 2.37 20.66
N LEU A 223 -9.42 1.40 21.13
CA LEU A 223 -10.20 0.53 20.24
C LEU A 223 -11.27 1.29 19.45
N GLN A 224 -11.87 2.33 20.02
CA GLN A 224 -12.82 3.21 19.31
C GLN A 224 -12.17 3.98 18.16
N ALA A 225 -10.85 4.20 18.18
CA ALA A 225 -10.12 4.85 17.12
C ALA A 225 -9.70 3.88 15.98
N ARG A 226 -9.82 2.56 16.17
CA ARG A 226 -9.44 1.54 15.18
C ARG A 226 -10.12 1.67 13.81
N PRO A 227 -11.41 2.12 13.71
CA PRO A 227 -12.05 2.31 12.41
C PRO A 227 -11.31 3.24 11.44
N LYS A 228 -10.32 4.00 11.89
CA LYS A 228 -9.46 4.82 11.03
C LYS A 228 -8.74 3.99 9.97
N ILE A 229 -8.25 2.78 10.29
CA ILE A 229 -7.58 1.93 9.30
C ILE A 229 -8.59 1.34 8.31
N GLU A 230 -9.80 1.03 8.76
CA GLU A 230 -10.89 0.58 7.87
C GLU A 230 -11.28 1.68 6.88
N ALA A 231 -11.34 2.94 7.36
CA ALA A 231 -11.57 4.11 6.51
C ALA A 231 -10.44 4.32 5.49
N ALA A 232 -9.17 4.09 5.89
CA ALA A 232 -8.03 4.14 4.97
C ALA A 232 -8.17 3.08 3.86
N PHE A 233 -8.52 1.85 4.21
CA PHE A 233 -8.78 0.79 3.23
C PHE A 233 -10.00 1.08 2.35
N GLY A 234 -11.05 1.68 2.89
CA GLY A 234 -12.23 2.15 2.14
C GLY A 234 -11.80 3.15 1.06
N LYS A 235 -11.09 4.21 1.43
CA LYS A 235 -10.57 5.20 0.49
C LYS A 235 -9.71 4.58 -0.62
N LEU A 236 -8.78 3.68 -0.26
CA LEU A 236 -7.96 2.99 -1.26
C LEU A 236 -8.81 2.20 -2.27
N LYS A 237 -9.83 1.49 -1.81
CA LYS A 237 -10.68 0.65 -2.66
C LYS A 237 -11.63 1.45 -3.53
N GLU A 238 -12.27 2.46 -2.97
CA GLU A 238 -13.31 3.25 -3.62
C GLU A 238 -12.71 4.33 -4.54
N GLN A 239 -11.80 5.14 -4.02
CA GLN A 239 -11.21 6.26 -4.74
C GLN A 239 -9.95 5.86 -5.53
N GLY A 240 -9.10 5.01 -4.95
CA GLY A 240 -7.84 4.57 -5.55
C GLY A 240 -7.94 3.36 -6.48
N TYR A 241 -9.11 2.75 -6.63
CA TYR A 241 -9.30 1.52 -7.40
C TYR A 241 -8.32 0.40 -7.01
N PHE A 242 -8.00 0.30 -5.74
CA PHE A 242 -6.96 -0.57 -5.23
C PHE A 242 -7.17 -2.06 -5.56
N VAL A 243 -8.43 -2.51 -5.56
CA VAL A 243 -8.79 -3.86 -6.02
C VAL A 243 -8.93 -3.86 -7.54
N THR A 244 -8.15 -4.70 -8.21
CA THR A 244 -8.10 -4.75 -9.67
C THR A 244 -7.90 -6.16 -10.22
N SER A 245 -8.42 -6.41 -11.41
CA SER A 245 -8.20 -7.63 -12.20
C SER A 245 -7.55 -7.35 -13.57
N PHE A 246 -7.16 -6.10 -13.82
CA PHE A 246 -6.65 -5.66 -15.14
C PHE A 246 -5.17 -6.02 -15.41
N PRO A 247 -4.25 -6.06 -14.43
CA PRO A 247 -2.85 -6.36 -14.70
C PRO A 247 -2.66 -7.73 -15.37
N ARG A 248 -1.71 -7.79 -16.30
CA ARG A 248 -1.37 -9.00 -17.07
C ARG A 248 -0.09 -9.69 -16.58
N SER A 249 0.46 -9.24 -15.47
CA SER A 249 1.64 -9.83 -14.82
C SER A 249 1.59 -9.59 -13.31
N VAL A 250 2.31 -10.39 -12.54
CA VAL A 250 2.48 -10.16 -11.09
C VAL A 250 3.11 -8.80 -10.82
N ARG A 251 4.15 -8.43 -11.58
CA ARG A 251 4.78 -7.10 -11.49
C ARG A 251 3.76 -5.98 -11.72
N GLY A 252 2.85 -6.16 -12.69
CA GLY A 252 1.80 -5.18 -12.98
C GLY A 252 0.82 -5.00 -11.81
N TYR A 253 0.48 -6.06 -11.06
CA TYR A 253 -0.30 -5.96 -9.83
C TYR A 253 0.44 -5.12 -8.79
N PHE A 254 1.73 -5.39 -8.54
CA PHE A 254 2.48 -4.64 -7.54
C PHE A 254 2.76 -3.19 -7.95
N VAL A 255 3.01 -2.90 -9.23
CA VAL A 255 3.06 -1.50 -9.73
C VAL A 255 1.73 -0.79 -9.41
N HIS A 256 0.60 -1.43 -9.68
CA HIS A 256 -0.71 -0.85 -9.38
C HIS A 256 -0.89 -0.61 -7.88
N TYR A 257 -0.62 -1.61 -7.04
CA TYR A 257 -0.78 -1.48 -5.59
C TYR A 257 0.11 -0.38 -5.01
N LEU A 258 1.40 -0.37 -5.38
CA LEU A 258 2.35 0.59 -4.82
C LEU A 258 2.08 2.03 -5.27
N ARG A 259 1.66 2.26 -6.53
CA ARG A 259 1.31 3.62 -6.98
C ARG A 259 0.10 4.17 -6.23
N VAL A 260 -0.93 3.35 -6.01
CA VAL A 260 -2.14 3.75 -5.26
C VAL A 260 -1.79 4.04 -3.79
N LEU A 261 -0.99 3.18 -3.15
CA LEU A 261 -0.52 3.38 -1.78
C LEU A 261 0.33 4.65 -1.65
N LEU A 262 1.21 4.92 -2.62
CA LEU A 262 2.05 6.12 -2.62
C LEU A 262 1.20 7.39 -2.77
N GLY A 263 0.22 7.40 -3.69
CA GLY A 263 -0.72 8.51 -3.85
C GLY A 263 -1.50 8.77 -2.55
N TYR A 264 -2.06 7.73 -1.93
CA TYR A 264 -2.73 7.85 -0.63
C TYR A 264 -1.81 8.40 0.46
N GLN A 265 -0.61 7.82 0.58
CA GLN A 265 0.36 8.22 1.60
C GLN A 265 0.73 9.70 1.48
N LEU A 266 1.03 10.15 0.26
CA LEU A 266 1.36 11.54 -0.01
C LEU A 266 0.15 12.48 0.10
N ALA A 267 -1.07 12.01 -0.14
CA ALA A 267 -2.28 12.80 0.08
C ALA A 267 -2.57 13.08 1.56
N ASN A 268 -2.07 12.25 2.48
CA ASN A 268 -2.29 12.35 3.92
C ASN A 268 -1.02 12.76 4.72
N SER A 269 0.06 13.12 4.03
CA SER A 269 1.33 13.58 4.65
C SER A 269 1.36 15.07 4.89
#